data_10942c6a70af70e8cb0ab3854ec3f09d
#
_entry.id   10942c6a70af70e8cb0ab3854ec3f09d
#
_cell.length_a   1.000
_cell.length_b   1.000
_cell.length_c   1.000
_cell.angle_alpha   90.00
_cell.angle_beta   90.00
_cell.angle_gamma   90.00
#
_symmetry.space_group_name_H-M   'P 1'
#
loop_
_entity.id
_entity.type
_entity.pdbx_description
1 polymer ?
#
loop_
_entity_poly.entity_id
_entity_poly.type
_entity_poly.pdbx_seq_one_letter_code
_entity_poly.pdbx_strand_id
1 'polypeptide(L)'
;SAASDVYKRQVHHVVTGVTVVTECRSVSFSVATEVSFARLTDEEINFYVDNFKPLDKAGAYGIQEWIGFVGVESISGSYFNVMGLPVQRLYQELKRL
;
A
#
# COMPACT_ATOMS: atom_id res chain seq x y z
N SER A 1 -14.35 13.67 -3.22
CA SER A 1 -14.49 12.26 -3.57
C SER A 1 -13.77 11.36 -2.56
N ALA A 2 -14.07 10.08 -2.57
CA ALA A 2 -13.40 9.12 -1.69
C ALA A 2 -11.88 9.08 -1.93
N ALA A 3 -11.45 9.19 -3.18
CA ALA A 3 -10.03 9.22 -3.54
C ALA A 3 -9.35 10.46 -2.95
N SER A 4 -10.00 11.63 -3.04
CA SER A 4 -9.45 12.86 -2.47
C SER A 4 -9.33 12.78 -0.95
N ASP A 5 -10.29 12.14 -0.29
CA ASP A 5 -10.25 11.97 1.17
C ASP A 5 -9.07 11.10 1.60
N VAL A 6 -8.74 10.06 0.82
CA VAL A 6 -7.57 9.22 1.09
C VAL A 6 -6.29 10.05 1.08
N TYR A 7 -6.10 10.91 0.09
CA TYR A 7 -4.87 11.70 -0.06
C TYR A 7 -4.74 12.84 0.96
N LYS A 8 -5.83 13.22 1.60
CA LYS A 8 -5.81 14.24 2.65
C LYS A 8 -5.36 13.69 4.00
N ARG A 9 -5.37 12.39 4.18
CA ARG A 9 -4.92 11.75 5.40
C ARG A 9 -3.40 11.75 5.47
N GLN A 10 -2.87 12.06 6.65
CA GLN A 10 -1.44 12.11 6.87
C GLN A 10 -0.83 10.72 7.03
N VAL A 11 -1.59 9.76 7.54
CA VAL A 11 -1.10 8.40 7.80
C VAL A 11 -2.09 7.40 7.23
N HIS A 12 -1.56 6.47 6.44
CA HIS A 12 -2.34 5.37 5.87
C HIS A 12 -1.79 4.04 6.35
N HIS A 13 -2.66 3.06 6.46
CA HIS A 13 -2.26 1.69 6.75
C HIS A 13 -2.59 0.81 5.54
N VAL A 14 -1.57 0.15 5.03
CA VAL A 14 -1.74 -0.82 3.94
C VAL A 14 -1.68 -2.21 4.57
N VAL A 15 -2.78 -2.96 4.45
CA VAL A 15 -2.89 -4.28 5.04
C VAL A 15 -3.08 -5.29 3.92
N THR A 16 -2.22 -6.30 3.89
CA THR A 16 -2.33 -7.40 2.92
C THR A 16 -2.53 -8.71 3.66
N GLY A 17 -3.60 -9.42 3.31
CA GLY A 17 -3.84 -10.78 3.80
C GLY A 17 -3.29 -11.78 2.79
N VAL A 18 -2.62 -12.82 3.28
CA VAL A 18 -2.03 -13.87 2.45
C VAL A 18 -2.40 -15.23 3.01
N THR A 19 -2.80 -16.14 2.15
CA THR A 19 -3.00 -17.55 2.49
C THR A 19 -2.13 -18.40 1.59
N VAL A 20 -1.33 -19.27 2.22
CA VAL A 20 -0.49 -20.24 1.51
C VAL A 20 -1.05 -21.62 1.78
N VAL A 21 -1.33 -22.36 0.71
CA VAL A 21 -1.91 -23.70 0.80
C VAL A 21 -0.95 -24.70 0.17
N THR A 22 -0.62 -25.76 0.91
CA THR A 22 0.12 -26.92 0.40
C THR A 22 -0.81 -28.13 0.48
N GLU A 23 -0.35 -29.28 0.01
CA GLU A 23 -1.15 -30.51 0.11
C GLU A 23 -1.53 -30.87 1.54
N CYS A 24 -0.66 -30.55 2.51
CA CYS A 24 -0.82 -30.96 3.91
C CYS A 24 -1.14 -29.83 4.86
N ARG A 25 -0.93 -28.58 4.45
CA ARG A 25 -1.01 -27.42 5.37
C ARG A 25 -1.62 -26.21 4.70
N SER A 26 -2.13 -25.35 5.54
CA SER A 26 -2.57 -24.02 5.16
C SER A 26 -2.12 -23.05 6.24
N VAL A 27 -1.53 -21.94 5.83
CA VAL A 27 -1.16 -20.87 6.75
C VAL A 27 -1.69 -19.55 6.20
N SER A 28 -2.26 -18.76 7.11
CA SER A 28 -2.76 -17.43 6.77
C SER A 28 -2.10 -16.41 7.67
N PHE A 29 -1.78 -15.26 7.12
CA PHE A 29 -1.22 -14.15 7.88
C PHE A 29 -1.61 -12.84 7.20
N SER A 30 -1.44 -11.75 7.95
CA SER A 30 -1.61 -10.42 7.39
C SER A 30 -0.41 -9.56 7.76
N VAL A 31 -0.08 -8.61 6.91
CA VAL A 31 1.01 -7.67 7.13
C VAL A 31 0.46 -6.26 6.94
N ALA A 32 0.70 -5.42 7.94
CA ALA A 32 0.32 -4.02 7.90
C ALA A 32 1.56 -3.16 7.76
N THR A 33 1.48 -2.14 6.93
CA THR A 33 2.55 -1.16 6.74
C THR A 33 1.95 0.23 6.87
N GLU A 34 2.58 1.07 7.67
CA GLU A 34 2.16 2.43 7.89
C GLU A 34 2.89 3.34 6.92
N VAL A 35 2.13 4.13 6.16
CA VAL A 35 2.67 5.09 5.19
C VAL A 35 2.29 6.48 5.64
N SER A 36 3.28 7.31 5.90
CA SER A 36 3.07 8.71 6.27
C SER A 36 3.20 9.60 5.05
N PHE A 37 2.18 10.41 4.82
CA PHE A 37 2.11 11.31 3.67
C PHE A 37 2.35 12.74 4.08
N ALA A 38 3.02 13.48 3.22
CA ALA A 38 3.00 14.93 3.27
C ALA A 38 1.58 15.42 3.01
N ARG A 39 1.27 16.60 3.53
CA ARG A 39 -0.04 17.20 3.28
C ARG A 39 -0.06 17.74 1.85
N LEU A 40 -0.84 17.10 1.00
CA LEU A 40 -0.99 17.49 -0.39
C LEU A 40 -2.06 18.57 -0.54
N THR A 41 -1.84 19.48 -1.49
CA THR A 41 -2.85 20.48 -1.83
C THR A 41 -3.96 19.86 -2.67
N ASP A 42 -5.12 20.51 -2.70
CA ASP A 42 -6.22 20.06 -3.55
C ASP A 42 -5.80 20.04 -5.03
N GLU A 43 -4.98 20.99 -5.45
CA GLU A 43 -4.47 21.04 -6.82
C GLU A 43 -3.61 19.81 -7.15
N GLU A 44 -2.74 19.42 -6.23
CA GLU A 44 -1.89 18.24 -6.38
C GLU A 44 -2.72 16.96 -6.44
N ILE A 45 -3.72 16.84 -5.58
CA ILE A 45 -4.62 15.69 -5.55
C ILE A 45 -5.41 15.60 -6.86
N ASN A 46 -5.98 16.71 -7.33
CA ASN A 46 -6.75 16.74 -8.55
C ASN A 46 -5.89 16.43 -9.76
N PHE A 47 -4.66 16.93 -9.80
CA PHE A 47 -3.72 16.60 -10.86
C PHE A 47 -3.48 15.10 -10.94
N TYR A 48 -3.27 14.44 -9.81
CA TYR A 48 -3.02 13.00 -9.78
C TYR A 48 -4.25 12.22 -10.23
N VAL A 49 -5.42 12.53 -9.68
CA VAL A 49 -6.67 11.83 -10.00
C VAL A 49 -7.00 11.97 -11.49
N ASP A 50 -6.85 13.17 -12.05
CA ASP A 50 -7.20 13.45 -13.45
C ASP A 50 -6.23 12.80 -14.43
N ASN A 51 -4.94 12.71 -14.09
CA ASN A 51 -3.91 12.27 -15.03
C ASN A 51 -3.52 10.80 -14.89
N PHE A 52 -3.71 10.21 -13.72
CA PHE A 52 -3.27 8.85 -13.45
C PHE A 52 -4.41 7.88 -13.16
N LYS A 53 -5.62 8.38 -12.93
CA LYS A 53 -6.85 7.59 -12.71
C LYS A 53 -6.66 6.42 -11.75
N PRO A 54 -6.28 6.70 -10.48
CA PRO A 54 -5.87 5.64 -9.55
C PRO A 54 -7.03 4.90 -8.86
N LEU A 55 -8.26 5.06 -9.32
CA LEU A 55 -9.44 4.53 -8.62
C LEU A 55 -9.50 3.02 -8.59
N ASP A 56 -8.74 2.35 -9.44
CA ASP A 56 -8.65 0.90 -9.50
C ASP A 56 -7.52 0.33 -8.61
N LYS A 57 -6.82 1.17 -7.85
CA LYS A 57 -5.70 0.76 -7.01
C LYS A 57 -6.09 0.70 -5.55
N ALA A 58 -5.46 -0.22 -4.80
CA ALA A 58 -5.59 -0.28 -3.36
C ALA A 58 -5.13 1.05 -2.74
N GLY A 59 -5.94 1.62 -1.84
CA GLY A 59 -5.66 2.92 -1.27
C GLY A 59 -5.80 4.09 -2.23
N ALA A 60 -6.21 3.83 -3.48
CA ALA A 60 -6.39 4.81 -4.53
C ALA A 60 -5.10 5.56 -4.88
N TYR A 61 -3.95 4.91 -4.75
CA TYR A 61 -2.67 5.47 -5.20
C TYR A 61 -1.69 4.36 -5.56
N GLY A 62 -0.63 4.72 -6.29
CA GLY A 62 0.48 3.83 -6.57
C GLY A 62 1.77 4.41 -6.01
N ILE A 63 2.41 3.71 -5.08
CA ILE A 63 3.62 4.21 -4.42
C ILE A 63 4.78 4.40 -5.39
N GLN A 64 4.77 3.68 -6.51
CA GLN A 64 5.80 3.76 -7.55
C GLN A 64 5.52 4.84 -8.60
N GLU A 65 4.43 5.58 -8.44
CA GLU A 65 4.03 6.63 -9.36
C GLU A 65 4.31 8.00 -8.77
N TRP A 66 3.91 9.04 -9.52
CA TRP A 66 4.12 10.43 -9.11
C TRP A 66 3.70 10.73 -7.69
N ILE A 67 2.53 10.22 -7.27
CA ILE A 67 2.01 10.49 -5.93
C ILE A 67 2.91 9.91 -4.83
N GLY A 68 3.53 8.76 -5.08
CA GLY A 68 4.49 8.17 -4.14
C GLY A 68 5.74 9.00 -4.01
N PHE A 69 6.23 9.54 -5.13
CA PHE A 69 7.46 10.34 -5.14
C PHE A 69 7.29 11.66 -4.42
N VAL A 70 6.15 12.32 -4.57
CA VAL A 70 5.94 13.65 -4.00
C VAL A 70 5.23 13.63 -2.65
N GLY A 71 4.53 12.57 -2.35
CA GLY A 71 3.64 12.51 -1.19
C GLY A 71 4.14 11.70 -0.01
N VAL A 72 4.87 10.61 -0.26
CA VAL A 72 5.29 9.72 0.82
C VAL A 72 6.50 10.30 1.55
N GLU A 73 6.34 10.58 2.85
CA GLU A 73 7.42 11.06 3.70
C GLU A 73 8.19 9.91 4.34
N SER A 74 7.49 8.88 4.79
CA SER A 74 8.12 7.73 5.46
C SER A 74 7.22 6.51 5.42
N ILE A 75 7.84 5.35 5.61
CA ILE A 75 7.15 4.07 5.67
C ILE A 75 7.66 3.32 6.91
N SER A 76 6.72 2.80 7.71
CA SER A 76 7.05 1.93 8.83
C SER A 76 6.51 0.54 8.52
N GLY A 77 7.40 -0.41 8.26
CA GLY A 77 7.07 -1.76 7.84
C GLY A 77 7.58 -2.06 6.44
N SER A 78 7.01 -3.06 5.81
CA SER A 78 7.47 -3.54 4.51
C SER A 78 7.06 -2.59 3.38
N TYR A 79 8.04 -2.06 2.67
CA TYR A 79 7.80 -1.32 1.43
C TYR A 79 7.15 -2.20 0.36
N PHE A 80 7.58 -3.46 0.28
CA PHE A 80 7.04 -4.40 -0.71
C PHE A 80 5.57 -4.73 -0.43
N ASN A 81 5.17 -4.69 0.85
CA ASN A 81 3.75 -4.80 1.19
C ASN A 81 2.93 -3.67 0.58
N VAL A 82 3.46 -2.46 0.60
CA VAL A 82 2.79 -1.30 -0.01
C VAL A 82 2.72 -1.45 -1.53
N MET A 83 3.75 -2.05 -2.14
CA MET A 83 3.74 -2.33 -3.57
C MET A 83 2.75 -3.42 -3.96
N GLY A 84 2.35 -4.28 -3.04
CA GLY A 84 1.33 -5.28 -3.31
C GLY A 84 1.52 -6.64 -2.66
N LEU A 85 2.75 -7.03 -2.29
CA LEU A 85 3.00 -8.33 -1.69
C LEU A 85 4.08 -8.27 -0.63
N PRO A 86 3.81 -8.68 0.61
CA PRO A 86 4.80 -8.68 1.69
C PRO A 86 5.78 -9.86 1.54
N VAL A 87 6.73 -9.72 0.61
CA VAL A 87 7.58 -10.83 0.17
C VAL A 87 8.51 -11.37 1.27
N GLN A 88 9.01 -10.51 2.16
CA GLN A 88 9.90 -10.95 3.22
C GLN A 88 9.15 -11.85 4.23
N ARG A 89 7.96 -11.44 4.64
CA ARG A 89 7.12 -12.26 5.51
C ARG A 89 6.69 -13.55 4.83
N LEU A 90 6.32 -13.48 3.56
CA LEU A 90 5.94 -14.64 2.78
C LEU A 90 7.10 -15.65 2.72
N TYR A 91 8.32 -15.17 2.48
CA TYR A 91 9.50 -16.02 2.46
C TYR A 91 9.70 -16.75 3.78
N GLN A 92 9.57 -16.02 4.91
CA GLN A 92 9.68 -16.62 6.23
C GLN A 92 8.63 -17.71 6.47
N GLU A 93 7.40 -17.47 6.07
CA GLU A 93 6.32 -18.44 6.22
C GLU A 93 6.53 -19.68 5.33
N LEU A 94 7.03 -19.50 4.12
CA LEU A 94 7.36 -20.61 3.23
C LEU A 94 8.45 -21.50 3.82
N LYS A 95 9.43 -20.92 4.52
CA LYS A 95 10.51 -21.71 5.16
C LYS A 95 10.00 -22.57 6.30
N ARG A 96 8.87 -22.22 6.90
CA ARG A 96 8.27 -22.99 8.01
C ARG A 96 7.38 -24.11 7.53
N LEU A 97 7.04 -24.11 6.27
CA LEU A 97 6.26 -25.18 5.66
C LEU A 97 7.18 -26.32 5.24
#